data_cbe2694b45491711a68f98303a2848d8
#
_entry.id   cbe2694b45491711a68f98303a2848d8
#
_cell.length_a   1.000
_cell.length_b   1.000
_cell.length_c   1.000
_cell.angle_alpha   90.00
_cell.angle_beta   90.00
_cell.angle_gamma   90.00
#
_symmetry.space_group_name_H-M   'P 1'
#
loop_
_entity.id
_entity.type
_entity.pdbx_description
1 polymer ?
#
loop_
_entity_poly.entity_id
_entity_poly.type
_entity_poly.pdbx_seq_one_letter_code
_entity_poly.pdbx_strand_id
1 'polypeptide(L)'
;MIVRDAEADLARCLESVRGVVDEIVIGDTGSTDSSPEIARRFGARVVSVPWENDFARARNRALEEVRTDWVLSLDADEMLDPESPRVMPELLSRATIAGYKVPIRNYVLSLNQRVWDRAAQPNTSRLPAASRYPAYIEHENVRLFHRQAEIYFEGRVHETVGARVLGAGLKLGAANFVIHHFGFVADPETRSRKNHLYRELGREKIRERPQDAQAHFELGVEELDHFKNAAAARQCFERATQLNPRFQLGWVFSAVALLQLGQYQEALLKLRSAEESGSKSLLVFECQGDAYYNLGDFESARRCYRRAEQRGGETATLDSKLGLAEVRGGRVADGLAHLRRAIAREPQSGEPYDSLVSAYVWLGRLEEAASTAEAKLEAVEPQPQFFLRAASIRARLQDFDRTTRLLQKGLELFPQAPKLLEAQRELEAKAGITKVPKSLGTPIAT
;
A
#
# COMPACT_ATOMS: atom_id res chain seq x y z
N MET A 1 -23.92 -0.35 -8.34
CA MET A 1 -22.72 -1.10 -7.91
C MET A 1 -22.74 -2.53 -8.40
N ILE A 2 -21.61 -3.25 -8.32
CA ILE A 2 -21.58 -4.72 -8.41
C ILE A 2 -21.17 -5.28 -7.06
N VAL A 3 -21.65 -6.47 -6.71
CA VAL A 3 -21.45 -7.09 -5.39
C VAL A 3 -21.16 -8.57 -5.55
N ARG A 4 -20.29 -9.09 -4.68
CA ARG A 4 -20.10 -10.52 -4.44
C ARG A 4 -19.60 -10.72 -3.01
N ASP A 5 -20.38 -11.46 -2.20
CA ASP A 5 -20.03 -11.83 -0.82
C ASP A 5 -19.57 -10.62 0.03
N ALA A 6 -20.43 -9.59 0.15
CA ALA A 6 -20.12 -8.32 0.80
C ALA A 6 -21.03 -8.01 2.01
N GLU A 7 -21.62 -9.03 2.64
CA GLU A 7 -22.58 -8.85 3.75
C GLU A 7 -22.03 -8.01 4.91
N ALA A 8 -20.70 -8.03 5.14
CA ALA A 8 -20.08 -7.31 6.24
C ALA A 8 -20.10 -5.77 6.05
N ASP A 9 -20.05 -5.29 4.81
CA ASP A 9 -19.87 -3.87 4.50
C ASP A 9 -21.05 -3.23 3.80
N LEU A 10 -21.83 -4.00 3.04
CA LEU A 10 -22.87 -3.53 2.16
C LEU A 10 -23.93 -2.66 2.87
N ALA A 11 -24.34 -3.04 4.08
CA ALA A 11 -25.34 -2.28 4.83
C ALA A 11 -24.84 -0.86 5.16
N ARG A 12 -23.56 -0.70 5.53
CA ARG A 12 -22.93 0.61 5.80
C ARG A 12 -22.87 1.47 4.53
N CYS A 13 -22.50 0.86 3.41
CA CYS A 13 -22.48 1.54 2.12
C CYS A 13 -23.86 2.08 1.74
N LEU A 14 -24.89 1.21 1.79
CA LEU A 14 -26.25 1.56 1.40
C LEU A 14 -26.88 2.60 2.34
N GLU A 15 -26.60 2.54 3.64
CA GLU A 15 -27.04 3.55 4.59
C GLU A 15 -26.48 4.93 4.27
N SER A 16 -25.24 5.01 3.78
CA SER A 16 -24.58 6.28 3.45
C SER A 16 -25.20 7.02 2.27
N VAL A 17 -25.96 6.33 1.43
CA VAL A 17 -26.66 6.93 0.27
C VAL A 17 -28.16 7.05 0.47
N ARG A 18 -28.68 6.66 1.65
CA ARG A 18 -30.10 6.75 1.96
C ARG A 18 -30.59 8.20 1.91
N GLY A 19 -31.62 8.47 1.10
CA GLY A 19 -32.15 9.81 0.87
C GLY A 19 -31.26 10.73 0.02
N VAL A 20 -30.19 10.20 -0.54
CA VAL A 20 -29.30 10.92 -1.46
C VAL A 20 -29.54 10.53 -2.91
N VAL A 21 -29.89 9.27 -3.15
CA VAL A 21 -30.16 8.71 -4.48
C VAL A 21 -31.63 8.30 -4.62
N ASP A 22 -32.19 8.41 -5.82
CA ASP A 22 -33.57 8.07 -6.12
C ASP A 22 -33.78 6.57 -6.34
N GLU A 23 -32.74 5.86 -6.82
CA GLU A 23 -32.75 4.42 -6.97
C GLU A 23 -31.39 3.78 -6.64
N ILE A 24 -31.42 2.52 -6.24
CA ILE A 24 -30.22 1.71 -6.02
C ILE A 24 -30.29 0.50 -6.93
N VAL A 25 -29.28 0.31 -7.78
CA VAL A 25 -29.13 -0.86 -8.67
C VAL A 25 -27.88 -1.63 -8.28
N ILE A 26 -28.06 -2.93 -8.02
CA ILE A 26 -26.96 -3.83 -7.63
C ILE A 26 -26.91 -5.01 -8.59
N GLY A 27 -25.78 -5.13 -9.32
CA GLY A 27 -25.43 -6.32 -10.06
C GLY A 27 -24.79 -7.34 -9.14
N ASP A 28 -25.52 -8.37 -8.76
CA ASP A 28 -24.98 -9.47 -7.97
C ASP A 28 -24.24 -10.46 -8.87
N THR A 29 -22.95 -10.65 -8.65
CA THR A 29 -22.07 -11.49 -9.48
C THR A 29 -21.92 -12.91 -8.94
N GLY A 30 -22.93 -13.37 -8.17
CA GLY A 30 -23.00 -14.71 -7.61
C GLY A 30 -22.60 -14.77 -6.14
N SER A 31 -23.20 -13.91 -5.32
CA SER A 31 -23.05 -13.97 -3.86
C SER A 31 -23.65 -15.25 -3.30
N THR A 32 -22.98 -15.79 -2.29
CA THR A 32 -23.41 -16.98 -1.53
C THR A 32 -23.79 -16.65 -0.08
N ASP A 33 -23.55 -15.40 0.32
CA ASP A 33 -23.88 -14.82 1.62
C ASP A 33 -25.21 -14.03 1.60
N SER A 34 -25.51 -13.27 2.64
CA SER A 34 -26.72 -12.47 2.78
C SER A 34 -26.71 -11.16 1.99
N SER A 35 -25.73 -10.90 1.12
CA SER A 35 -25.64 -9.65 0.35
C SER A 35 -26.91 -9.31 -0.44
N PRO A 36 -27.54 -10.24 -1.21
CA PRO A 36 -28.75 -9.93 -1.96
C PRO A 36 -29.95 -9.58 -1.06
N GLU A 37 -30.08 -10.22 0.11
CA GLU A 37 -31.13 -9.96 1.09
C GLU A 37 -30.95 -8.58 1.74
N ILE A 38 -29.70 -8.23 2.11
CA ILE A 38 -29.36 -6.90 2.65
C ILE A 38 -29.73 -5.84 1.61
N ALA A 39 -29.31 -6.00 0.36
CA ALA A 39 -29.62 -5.07 -0.72
C ALA A 39 -31.12 -4.79 -0.85
N ARG A 40 -31.95 -5.85 -0.88
CA ARG A 40 -33.41 -5.74 -1.00
C ARG A 40 -34.05 -5.01 0.19
N ARG A 41 -33.53 -5.17 1.43
CA ARG A 41 -34.01 -4.43 2.61
C ARG A 41 -33.80 -2.93 2.49
N PHE A 42 -32.79 -2.49 1.75
CA PHE A 42 -32.54 -1.09 1.43
C PHE A 42 -33.32 -0.59 0.19
N GLY A 43 -34.22 -1.40 -0.35
CA GLY A 43 -35.01 -1.05 -1.54
C GLY A 43 -34.23 -1.15 -2.86
N ALA A 44 -33.07 -1.78 -2.86
CA ALA A 44 -32.28 -1.93 -4.07
C ALA A 44 -32.91 -2.93 -5.04
N ARG A 45 -32.84 -2.61 -6.33
CA ARG A 45 -33.09 -3.56 -7.41
C ARG A 45 -31.84 -4.40 -7.60
N VAL A 46 -31.96 -5.70 -7.28
CA VAL A 46 -30.86 -6.67 -7.41
C VAL A 46 -31.03 -7.40 -8.73
N VAL A 47 -30.01 -7.33 -9.56
CA VAL A 47 -29.94 -7.99 -10.87
C VAL A 47 -28.86 -9.06 -10.82
N SER A 48 -29.17 -10.28 -11.24
CA SER A 48 -28.17 -11.35 -11.35
C SER A 48 -27.30 -11.08 -12.57
N VAL A 49 -25.99 -10.95 -12.33
CA VAL A 49 -24.98 -10.70 -13.35
C VAL A 49 -23.96 -11.84 -13.32
N PRO A 50 -23.93 -12.73 -14.31
CA PRO A 50 -22.92 -13.78 -14.35
C PRO A 50 -21.52 -13.19 -14.37
N TRP A 51 -20.63 -13.73 -13.51
CA TRP A 51 -19.24 -13.31 -13.49
C TRP A 51 -18.46 -13.90 -14.68
N GLU A 52 -17.95 -13.03 -15.52
CA GLU A 52 -17.24 -13.38 -16.76
C GLU A 52 -15.76 -12.92 -16.75
N ASN A 53 -15.15 -12.78 -15.57
CA ASN A 53 -13.80 -12.29 -15.40
C ASN A 53 -13.57 -10.89 -16.02
N ASP A 54 -14.58 -10.01 -15.87
CA ASP A 54 -14.58 -8.67 -16.43
C ASP A 54 -15.42 -7.75 -15.56
N PHE A 55 -14.75 -6.88 -14.79
CA PHE A 55 -15.42 -5.90 -13.92
C PHE A 55 -16.22 -4.87 -14.72
N ALA A 56 -15.68 -4.37 -15.84
CA ALA A 56 -16.39 -3.40 -16.67
C ALA A 56 -17.68 -3.99 -17.24
N ARG A 57 -17.63 -5.24 -17.70
CA ARG A 57 -18.80 -5.94 -18.23
C ARG A 57 -19.89 -6.12 -17.17
N ALA A 58 -19.48 -6.51 -15.97
CA ALA A 58 -20.42 -6.66 -14.85
C ALA A 58 -21.05 -5.30 -14.47
N ARG A 59 -20.27 -4.22 -14.38
CA ARG A 59 -20.79 -2.88 -14.10
C ARG A 59 -21.71 -2.37 -15.22
N ASN A 60 -21.39 -2.62 -16.48
CA ASN A 60 -22.22 -2.21 -17.61
C ASN A 60 -23.58 -2.92 -17.60
N ARG A 61 -23.63 -4.22 -17.23
CA ARG A 61 -24.89 -4.92 -17.03
C ARG A 61 -25.78 -4.30 -15.95
N ALA A 62 -25.16 -3.89 -14.83
CA ALA A 62 -25.89 -3.16 -13.80
C ALA A 62 -26.29 -1.74 -14.27
N LEU A 63 -25.46 -1.07 -15.07
CA LEU A 63 -25.71 0.26 -15.62
C LEU A 63 -26.89 0.27 -16.61
N GLU A 64 -27.07 -0.78 -17.41
CA GLU A 64 -28.22 -0.97 -18.33
C GLU A 64 -29.57 -0.87 -17.59
N GLU A 65 -29.60 -1.25 -16.32
CA GLU A 65 -30.80 -1.23 -15.49
C GLU A 65 -31.09 0.13 -14.82
N VAL A 66 -30.16 1.07 -14.85
CA VAL A 66 -30.33 2.41 -14.26
C VAL A 66 -31.29 3.25 -15.10
N ARG A 67 -32.21 3.96 -14.44
CA ARG A 67 -33.27 4.78 -15.06
C ARG A 67 -33.09 6.27 -14.87
N THR A 68 -32.28 6.67 -13.87
CA THR A 68 -31.97 8.06 -13.55
C THR A 68 -30.96 8.68 -14.54
N ASP A 69 -30.91 10.00 -14.61
CA ASP A 69 -30.02 10.74 -15.53
C ASP A 69 -28.57 10.73 -15.06
N TRP A 70 -28.35 10.70 -13.74
CA TRP A 70 -27.04 10.66 -13.14
C TRP A 70 -26.77 9.33 -12.43
N VAL A 71 -25.54 8.92 -12.45
CA VAL A 71 -25.07 7.66 -11.84
C VAL A 71 -23.97 7.97 -10.83
N LEU A 72 -24.18 7.57 -9.57
CA LEU A 72 -23.13 7.48 -8.56
C LEU A 72 -22.66 6.02 -8.46
N SER A 73 -21.42 5.76 -8.84
CA SER A 73 -20.83 4.42 -8.75
C SER A 73 -20.09 4.27 -7.43
N LEU A 74 -20.51 3.28 -6.62
CA LEU A 74 -19.87 2.91 -5.36
C LEU A 74 -19.55 1.42 -5.34
N ASP A 75 -18.55 1.04 -4.56
CA ASP A 75 -18.24 -0.33 -4.18
C ASP A 75 -18.85 -0.64 -2.80
N ALA A 76 -19.08 -1.91 -2.49
CA ALA A 76 -19.80 -2.31 -1.27
C ALA A 76 -19.05 -1.94 0.03
N ASP A 77 -17.74 -1.80 -0.04
CA ASP A 77 -16.84 -1.40 1.05
C ASP A 77 -16.52 0.11 1.08
N GLU A 78 -17.26 0.88 0.24
CA GLU A 78 -17.19 2.34 0.23
C GLU A 78 -18.36 2.98 0.99
N MET A 79 -18.18 4.24 1.37
CA MET A 79 -19.17 5.05 2.07
C MET A 79 -19.12 6.47 1.54
N LEU A 80 -20.28 7.04 1.23
CA LEU A 80 -20.40 8.44 0.85
C LEU A 80 -20.20 9.34 2.07
N ASP A 81 -19.45 10.43 1.91
CA ASP A 81 -19.28 11.41 2.98
C ASP A 81 -20.63 12.06 3.37
N PRO A 82 -20.94 12.22 4.66
CA PRO A 82 -22.22 12.78 5.13
C PRO A 82 -22.51 14.20 4.65
N GLU A 83 -21.49 14.97 4.25
CA GLU A 83 -21.68 16.33 3.70
C GLU A 83 -22.01 16.31 2.19
N SER A 84 -21.87 15.18 1.52
CA SER A 84 -22.12 15.04 0.07
C SER A 84 -23.51 15.49 -0.37
N PRO A 85 -24.62 15.21 0.36
CA PRO A 85 -25.95 15.66 -0.04
C PRO A 85 -26.08 17.16 -0.20
N ARG A 86 -25.29 17.96 0.53
CA ARG A 86 -25.33 19.42 0.46
C ARG A 86 -24.78 19.99 -0.84
N VAL A 87 -23.82 19.28 -1.45
CA VAL A 87 -23.09 19.78 -2.64
C VAL A 87 -23.56 19.14 -3.94
N MET A 88 -24.19 17.97 -3.88
CA MET A 88 -24.68 17.25 -5.06
C MET A 88 -25.63 18.06 -5.95
N PRO A 89 -26.65 18.77 -5.44
CA PRO A 89 -27.58 19.51 -6.30
C PRO A 89 -26.87 20.53 -7.19
N GLU A 90 -25.86 21.23 -6.67
CA GLU A 90 -25.07 22.16 -7.48
C GLU A 90 -24.29 21.44 -8.59
N LEU A 91 -23.64 20.30 -8.27
CA LEU A 91 -22.88 19.52 -9.26
C LEU A 91 -23.80 19.01 -10.39
N LEU A 92 -24.96 18.46 -10.03
CA LEU A 92 -25.92 17.89 -10.98
C LEU A 92 -26.55 18.96 -11.89
N SER A 93 -26.59 20.23 -11.47
CA SER A 93 -27.16 21.34 -12.25
C SER A 93 -26.23 21.88 -13.33
N ARG A 94 -24.94 21.50 -13.35
CA ARG A 94 -23.94 22.03 -14.30
C ARG A 94 -24.03 21.33 -15.65
N ALA A 95 -24.85 21.86 -16.55
CA ALA A 95 -25.16 21.27 -17.88
C ALA A 95 -23.94 20.96 -18.80
N THR A 96 -22.79 21.58 -18.55
CA THR A 96 -21.58 21.41 -19.39
C THR A 96 -20.66 20.29 -18.92
N ILE A 97 -20.93 19.67 -17.77
CA ILE A 97 -20.11 18.63 -17.16
C ILE A 97 -20.84 17.30 -17.27
N ALA A 98 -20.21 16.31 -17.85
CA ALA A 98 -20.80 14.97 -18.02
C ALA A 98 -20.29 13.94 -16.99
N GLY A 99 -19.33 14.29 -16.17
CA GLY A 99 -18.85 13.46 -15.09
C GLY A 99 -17.91 14.21 -14.14
N TYR A 100 -17.78 13.69 -12.94
CA TYR A 100 -16.96 14.28 -11.89
C TYR A 100 -15.93 13.26 -11.39
N LYS A 101 -14.68 13.71 -11.33
CA LYS A 101 -13.66 13.04 -10.53
C LYS A 101 -13.95 13.28 -9.06
N VAL A 102 -14.10 12.21 -8.33
CA VAL A 102 -14.40 12.23 -6.89
C VAL A 102 -13.16 11.77 -6.13
N PRO A 103 -12.70 12.50 -5.12
CA PRO A 103 -11.67 12.04 -4.20
C PRO A 103 -12.12 10.79 -3.45
N ILE A 104 -11.28 9.76 -3.42
CA ILE A 104 -11.51 8.50 -2.71
C ILE A 104 -10.41 8.35 -1.68
N ARG A 105 -10.78 8.23 -0.40
CA ARG A 105 -9.87 8.03 0.72
C ARG A 105 -9.77 6.56 1.07
N ASN A 106 -8.69 5.92 0.69
CA ASN A 106 -8.37 4.55 1.08
C ASN A 106 -7.75 4.57 2.47
N TYR A 107 -8.47 4.09 3.46
CA TYR A 107 -7.97 4.04 4.83
C TYR A 107 -6.92 2.95 5.00
N VAL A 108 -5.83 3.29 5.69
CA VAL A 108 -4.65 2.45 5.86
C VAL A 108 -4.19 2.44 7.33
N LEU A 109 -3.44 1.41 7.71
CA LEU A 109 -2.99 1.20 9.10
C LEU A 109 -1.62 1.82 9.41
N SER A 110 -0.97 2.49 8.46
CA SER A 110 0.32 3.13 8.67
C SER A 110 0.50 4.37 7.80
N LEU A 111 1.15 5.40 8.35
CA LEU A 111 1.58 6.59 7.62
C LEU A 111 2.70 6.30 6.60
N ASN A 112 3.41 5.18 6.74
CA ASN A 112 4.46 4.76 5.81
C ASN A 112 3.94 4.07 4.55
N GLN A 113 2.63 3.85 4.45
CA GLN A 113 2.06 3.24 3.25
C GLN A 113 2.06 4.22 2.08
N ARG A 114 2.25 3.65 0.91
CA ARG A 114 2.20 4.38 -0.37
C ARG A 114 1.46 3.53 -1.39
N VAL A 115 0.66 4.18 -2.21
CA VAL A 115 0.07 3.57 -3.41
C VAL A 115 0.53 4.38 -4.60
N TRP A 116 1.28 3.75 -5.49
CA TRP A 116 2.00 4.38 -6.58
C TRP A 116 2.95 5.47 -6.04
N ASP A 117 2.79 6.73 -6.48
CA ASP A 117 3.58 7.88 -5.99
C ASP A 117 2.90 8.67 -4.86
N ARG A 118 1.73 8.21 -4.39
CA ARG A 118 0.94 8.87 -3.35
C ARG A 118 1.25 8.29 -1.98
N ALA A 119 1.74 9.14 -1.09
CA ALA A 119 1.98 8.78 0.31
C ALA A 119 0.70 8.86 1.14
N ALA A 120 0.64 8.07 2.21
CA ALA A 120 -0.42 8.18 3.20
C ALA A 120 -0.37 9.54 3.92
N GLN A 121 -1.56 10.05 4.25
CA GLN A 121 -1.77 11.29 4.98
C GLN A 121 -2.42 10.98 6.33
N PRO A 122 -2.16 11.78 7.39
CA PRO A 122 -2.81 11.60 8.69
C PRO A 122 -4.32 11.63 8.57
N ASN A 123 -4.99 10.70 9.23
CA ASN A 123 -6.46 10.69 9.25
C ASN A 123 -7.00 11.79 10.16
N THR A 124 -7.66 12.77 9.56
CA THR A 124 -8.36 13.87 10.26
C THR A 124 -9.87 13.70 10.23
N SER A 125 -10.38 12.58 9.72
CA SER A 125 -11.82 12.32 9.62
C SER A 125 -12.45 12.12 11.00
N ARG A 126 -13.65 12.69 11.19
CA ARG A 126 -14.48 12.49 12.40
C ARG A 126 -15.47 11.34 12.24
N LEU A 127 -15.43 10.60 11.14
CA LEU A 127 -16.33 9.48 10.91
C LEU A 127 -16.01 8.33 11.88
N PRO A 128 -17.00 7.78 12.61
CA PRO A 128 -16.79 6.65 13.51
C PRO A 128 -16.15 5.44 12.79
N ALA A 129 -16.58 5.14 11.56
CA ALA A 129 -16.03 4.05 10.77
C ALA A 129 -14.53 4.23 10.44
N ALA A 130 -14.05 5.46 10.40
CA ALA A 130 -12.65 5.79 10.10
C ALA A 130 -11.75 5.87 11.35
N SER A 131 -12.31 5.86 12.56
CA SER A 131 -11.59 6.15 13.80
C SER A 131 -10.43 5.20 14.11
N ARG A 132 -10.51 3.95 13.66
CA ARG A 132 -9.44 2.94 13.87
C ARG A 132 -8.23 3.08 12.93
N TYR A 133 -8.34 3.93 11.90
CA TYR A 133 -7.28 4.08 10.89
C TYR A 133 -6.48 5.34 11.17
N PRO A 134 -5.15 5.24 11.34
CA PRO A 134 -4.29 6.41 11.58
C PRO A 134 -4.09 7.29 10.35
N ALA A 135 -4.33 6.73 9.15
CA ALA A 135 -4.02 7.40 7.89
C ALA A 135 -4.95 7.00 6.74
N TYR A 136 -4.88 7.75 5.65
CA TYR A 136 -5.51 7.40 4.37
C TYR A 136 -4.60 7.78 3.19
N ILE A 137 -4.81 7.13 2.05
CA ILE A 137 -4.23 7.50 0.75
C ILE A 137 -5.36 7.96 -0.14
N GLU A 138 -5.27 9.19 -0.67
CA GLU A 138 -6.31 9.76 -1.50
C GLU A 138 -5.96 9.62 -2.98
N HIS A 139 -6.93 9.19 -3.78
CA HIS A 139 -6.86 9.22 -5.23
C HIS A 139 -8.20 9.69 -5.80
N GLU A 140 -8.24 10.01 -7.09
CA GLU A 140 -9.45 10.44 -7.77
C GLU A 140 -9.87 9.43 -8.84
N ASN A 141 -11.17 9.17 -8.93
CA ASN A 141 -11.75 8.44 -10.06
C ASN A 141 -13.09 9.07 -10.45
N VAL A 142 -13.54 8.82 -11.68
CA VAL A 142 -14.86 9.27 -12.12
C VAL A 142 -15.92 8.36 -11.48
N ARG A 143 -16.59 8.86 -10.45
CA ARG A 143 -17.60 8.14 -9.68
C ARG A 143 -19.02 8.69 -9.82
N LEU A 144 -19.16 9.94 -10.24
CA LEU A 144 -20.44 10.59 -10.55
C LEU A 144 -20.43 10.97 -12.03
N PHE A 145 -21.39 10.47 -12.83
CA PHE A 145 -21.41 10.72 -14.26
C PHE A 145 -22.83 10.68 -14.83
N HIS A 146 -23.04 11.36 -15.95
CA HIS A 146 -24.31 11.39 -16.67
C HIS A 146 -24.52 10.08 -17.41
N ARG A 147 -25.72 9.49 -17.29
CA ARG A 147 -26.10 8.27 -18.03
C ARG A 147 -26.35 8.61 -19.51
N GLN A 148 -25.42 8.23 -20.37
CA GLN A 148 -25.49 8.38 -21.83
C GLN A 148 -24.98 7.08 -22.48
N ALA A 149 -25.43 6.81 -23.69
CA ALA A 149 -25.08 5.57 -24.41
C ALA A 149 -23.56 5.45 -24.67
N GLU A 150 -22.87 6.58 -24.81
CA GLU A 150 -21.43 6.66 -25.06
C GLU A 150 -20.60 6.50 -23.79
N ILE A 151 -21.22 6.63 -22.60
CA ILE A 151 -20.55 6.57 -21.30
C ILE A 151 -20.81 5.21 -20.65
N TYR A 152 -19.80 4.35 -20.71
CA TYR A 152 -19.81 3.00 -20.13
C TYR A 152 -18.43 2.66 -19.56
N PHE A 153 -18.36 1.65 -18.68
CA PHE A 153 -17.10 1.20 -18.10
C PHE A 153 -16.23 0.47 -19.12
N GLU A 154 -14.94 0.76 -19.10
CA GLU A 154 -13.92 0.07 -19.90
C GLU A 154 -12.79 -0.45 -19.01
N GLY A 155 -12.25 -1.61 -19.36
CA GLY A 155 -11.15 -2.28 -18.67
C GLY A 155 -11.61 -3.46 -17.82
N ARG A 156 -11.07 -4.66 -18.09
CA ARG A 156 -11.39 -5.88 -17.33
C ARG A 156 -11.13 -5.73 -15.84
N VAL A 157 -10.09 -4.99 -15.50
CA VAL A 157 -9.68 -4.60 -14.15
C VAL A 157 -9.27 -3.13 -14.17
N HIS A 158 -9.42 -2.43 -13.04
CA HIS A 158 -9.26 -0.97 -12.94
C HIS A 158 -10.14 -0.23 -13.95
N GLU A 159 -11.39 -0.64 -14.01
CA GLU A 159 -12.38 -0.13 -14.93
C GLU A 159 -12.74 1.33 -14.63
N THR A 160 -12.95 2.11 -15.67
CA THR A 160 -13.31 3.53 -15.57
C THR A 160 -14.23 3.95 -16.71
N VAL A 161 -15.04 4.98 -16.45
CA VAL A 161 -15.83 5.68 -17.49
C VAL A 161 -15.11 6.93 -18.01
N GLY A 162 -14.04 7.36 -17.34
CA GLY A 162 -13.38 8.64 -17.61
C GLY A 162 -12.87 8.79 -19.05
N ALA A 163 -12.27 7.74 -19.60
CA ALA A 163 -11.80 7.73 -20.98
C ALA A 163 -12.96 7.88 -22.00
N ARG A 164 -14.11 7.28 -21.71
CA ARG A 164 -15.32 7.38 -22.56
C ARG A 164 -15.90 8.79 -22.55
N VAL A 165 -15.99 9.44 -21.37
CA VAL A 165 -16.44 10.83 -21.27
C VAL A 165 -15.56 11.75 -22.11
N LEU A 166 -14.24 11.64 -21.98
CA LEU A 166 -13.30 12.47 -22.75
C LEU A 166 -13.30 12.12 -24.23
N GLY A 167 -13.37 10.84 -24.59
CA GLY A 167 -13.43 10.36 -25.97
C GLY A 167 -14.70 10.79 -26.72
N ALA A 168 -15.81 11.01 -26.00
CA ALA A 168 -17.04 11.58 -26.53
C ALA A 168 -16.98 13.14 -26.66
N GLY A 169 -15.85 13.76 -26.36
CA GLY A 169 -15.69 15.22 -26.41
C GLY A 169 -16.36 15.96 -25.23
N LEU A 170 -16.79 15.22 -24.21
CA LEU A 170 -17.47 15.76 -23.04
C LEU A 170 -16.47 16.20 -21.96
N LYS A 171 -16.91 17.01 -21.00
CA LYS A 171 -16.05 17.57 -19.95
C LYS A 171 -16.19 16.83 -18.63
N LEU A 172 -15.06 16.65 -17.95
CA LEU A 172 -14.99 16.20 -16.57
C LEU A 172 -14.78 17.41 -15.64
N GLY A 173 -15.53 17.42 -14.54
CA GLY A 173 -15.35 18.32 -13.41
C GLY A 173 -14.63 17.63 -12.24
N ALA A 174 -14.31 18.40 -11.20
CA ALA A 174 -13.91 17.89 -9.89
C ALA A 174 -15.09 17.99 -8.92
N ALA A 175 -15.33 16.94 -8.18
CA ALA A 175 -16.32 16.95 -7.09
C ALA A 175 -15.69 17.54 -5.81
N ASN A 176 -16.53 18.17 -5.00
CA ASN A 176 -16.17 18.73 -3.69
C ASN A 176 -16.74 17.91 -2.53
N PHE A 177 -16.93 16.61 -2.74
CA PHE A 177 -17.24 15.61 -1.73
C PHE A 177 -16.28 14.42 -1.83
N VAL A 178 -16.28 13.57 -0.82
CA VAL A 178 -15.34 12.45 -0.69
C VAL A 178 -16.09 11.12 -0.63
N ILE A 179 -15.48 10.07 -1.16
CA ILE A 179 -15.85 8.68 -0.92
C ILE A 179 -14.82 8.06 0.02
N HIS A 180 -15.30 7.41 1.09
CA HIS A 180 -14.47 6.72 2.07
C HIS A 180 -14.42 5.24 1.75
N HIS A 181 -13.23 4.66 1.57
CA HIS A 181 -13.01 3.27 1.21
C HIS A 181 -12.29 2.52 2.33
N PHE A 182 -12.91 1.44 2.84
CA PHE A 182 -12.44 0.67 3.99
C PHE A 182 -11.90 -0.72 3.63
N GLY A 183 -12.11 -1.17 2.40
CA GLY A 183 -11.73 -2.50 1.91
C GLY A 183 -10.24 -2.70 1.64
N PHE A 184 -9.40 -1.67 1.89
CA PHE A 184 -7.95 -1.76 1.65
C PHE A 184 -7.23 -2.71 2.63
N VAL A 185 -7.86 -3.00 3.79
CA VAL A 185 -7.33 -3.89 4.83
C VAL A 185 -8.15 -5.18 4.84
N ALA A 186 -7.94 -6.03 3.86
CA ALA A 186 -8.48 -7.39 3.84
C ALA A 186 -7.54 -8.38 4.56
N ASP A 187 -8.08 -9.50 5.02
CA ASP A 187 -7.28 -10.61 5.54
C ASP A 187 -6.29 -11.15 4.48
N PRO A 188 -5.17 -11.78 4.88
CA PRO A 188 -4.11 -12.19 3.96
C PRO A 188 -4.57 -13.15 2.86
N GLU A 189 -5.51 -14.06 3.14
CA GLU A 189 -5.97 -15.06 2.19
C GLU A 189 -6.87 -14.42 1.11
N THR A 190 -7.83 -13.59 1.52
CA THR A 190 -8.69 -12.82 0.62
C THR A 190 -7.86 -11.88 -0.26
N ARG A 191 -6.85 -11.21 0.33
CA ARG A 191 -5.92 -10.37 -0.42
C ARG A 191 -5.13 -11.17 -1.45
N SER A 192 -4.61 -12.33 -1.08
CA SER A 192 -3.86 -13.20 -2.00
C SER A 192 -4.72 -13.63 -3.18
N ARG A 193 -5.96 -14.10 -2.94
CA ARG A 193 -6.90 -14.48 -4.00
C ARG A 193 -7.22 -13.31 -4.94
N LYS A 194 -7.46 -12.12 -4.38
CA LYS A 194 -7.72 -10.90 -5.15
C LYS A 194 -6.52 -10.53 -6.04
N ASN A 195 -5.30 -10.57 -5.51
CA ASN A 195 -4.09 -10.25 -6.27
C ASN A 195 -3.87 -11.24 -7.41
N HIS A 196 -4.07 -12.54 -7.19
CA HIS A 196 -3.98 -13.54 -8.27
C HIS A 196 -5.01 -13.27 -9.38
N LEU A 197 -6.25 -12.98 -9.02
CA LEU A 197 -7.29 -12.62 -9.98
C LEU A 197 -6.89 -11.36 -10.78
N TYR A 198 -6.45 -10.30 -10.12
CA TYR A 198 -6.06 -9.05 -10.77
C TYR A 198 -4.89 -9.23 -11.73
N ARG A 199 -3.91 -10.04 -11.35
CA ARG A 199 -2.78 -10.41 -12.23
C ARG A 199 -3.26 -11.10 -13.51
N GLU A 200 -4.15 -12.08 -13.42
CA GLU A 200 -4.69 -12.78 -14.59
C GLU A 200 -5.53 -11.85 -15.47
N LEU A 201 -6.42 -11.05 -14.87
CA LEU A 201 -7.20 -10.07 -15.60
C LEU A 201 -6.32 -9.00 -16.27
N GLY A 202 -5.26 -8.57 -15.62
CA GLY A 202 -4.26 -7.67 -16.19
C GLY A 202 -3.56 -8.25 -17.41
N ARG A 203 -3.21 -9.55 -17.36
CA ARG A 203 -2.64 -10.27 -18.50
C ARG A 203 -3.61 -10.38 -19.67
N GLU A 204 -4.87 -10.66 -19.40
CA GLU A 204 -5.91 -10.69 -20.42
C GLU A 204 -6.14 -9.31 -21.04
N LYS A 205 -6.19 -8.25 -20.22
CA LYS A 205 -6.30 -6.85 -20.68
C LYS A 205 -5.18 -6.48 -21.65
N ILE A 206 -3.94 -6.90 -21.38
CA ILE A 206 -2.81 -6.69 -22.30
C ILE A 206 -2.96 -7.50 -23.60
N ARG A 207 -3.45 -8.76 -23.55
CA ARG A 207 -3.70 -9.54 -24.76
C ARG A 207 -4.74 -8.88 -25.68
N GLU A 208 -5.78 -8.31 -25.09
CA GLU A 208 -6.83 -7.59 -25.84
C GLU A 208 -6.36 -6.23 -26.36
N ARG A 209 -5.54 -5.52 -25.57
CA ARG A 209 -5.06 -4.16 -25.86
C ARG A 209 -3.53 -4.07 -25.73
N PRO A 210 -2.77 -4.69 -26.62
CA PRO A 210 -1.32 -4.78 -26.49
C PRO A 210 -0.59 -3.45 -26.66
N GLN A 211 -1.28 -2.41 -27.15
CA GLN A 211 -0.77 -1.04 -27.30
C GLN A 211 -1.22 -0.11 -26.16
N ASP A 212 -1.87 -0.61 -25.14
CA ASP A 212 -2.30 0.17 -23.98
C ASP A 212 -1.18 0.30 -22.95
N ALA A 213 -0.50 1.45 -22.92
CA ALA A 213 0.58 1.74 -21.99
C ALA A 213 0.15 1.64 -20.52
N GLN A 214 -1.09 2.05 -20.21
CA GLN A 214 -1.66 1.99 -18.87
C GLN A 214 -1.85 0.53 -18.42
N ALA A 215 -2.35 -0.35 -19.29
CA ALA A 215 -2.51 -1.77 -18.98
C ALA A 215 -1.18 -2.45 -18.62
N HIS A 216 -0.11 -2.15 -19.38
CA HIS A 216 1.23 -2.64 -19.07
C HIS A 216 1.73 -2.10 -17.72
N PHE A 217 1.51 -0.82 -17.44
CA PHE A 217 1.91 -0.22 -16.16
C PHE A 217 1.20 -0.88 -14.98
N GLU A 218 -0.11 -1.06 -15.06
CA GLU A 218 -0.92 -1.69 -14.00
C GLU A 218 -0.45 -3.11 -13.70
N LEU A 219 -0.23 -3.95 -14.72
CA LEU A 219 0.32 -5.29 -14.52
C LEU A 219 1.73 -5.24 -13.92
N GLY A 220 2.55 -4.27 -14.32
CA GLY A 220 3.87 -4.06 -13.73
C GLY A 220 3.81 -3.77 -12.23
N VAL A 221 2.85 -2.97 -11.78
CA VAL A 221 2.62 -2.69 -10.36
C VAL A 221 2.19 -3.96 -9.61
N GLU A 222 1.26 -4.74 -10.16
CA GLU A 222 0.86 -6.04 -9.57
C GLU A 222 2.06 -6.99 -9.41
N GLU A 223 2.88 -7.14 -10.45
CA GLU A 223 4.08 -7.99 -10.41
C GLU A 223 5.10 -7.50 -9.36
N LEU A 224 5.26 -6.17 -9.21
CA LEU A 224 6.22 -5.58 -8.28
C LEU A 224 5.76 -5.67 -6.83
N ASP A 225 4.54 -5.21 -6.55
CA ASP A 225 4.06 -4.99 -5.19
C ASP A 225 3.54 -6.27 -4.54
N HIS A 226 2.82 -7.08 -5.29
CA HIS A 226 2.16 -8.26 -4.75
C HIS A 226 2.95 -9.55 -5.00
N PHE A 227 3.56 -9.70 -6.17
CA PHE A 227 4.31 -10.92 -6.51
C PHE A 227 5.81 -10.81 -6.29
N LYS A 228 6.32 -9.62 -5.92
CA LYS A 228 7.76 -9.36 -5.69
C LYS A 228 8.64 -9.77 -6.87
N ASN A 229 8.08 -9.70 -8.07
CA ASN A 229 8.74 -10.09 -9.32
C ASN A 229 9.23 -8.84 -10.06
N ALA A 230 10.32 -8.24 -9.56
CA ALA A 230 10.90 -7.04 -10.13
C ALA A 230 11.33 -7.20 -11.61
N ALA A 231 11.71 -8.41 -12.03
CA ALA A 231 12.11 -8.67 -13.41
C ALA A 231 10.91 -8.58 -14.38
N ALA A 232 9.78 -9.19 -14.04
CA ALA A 232 8.56 -9.09 -14.83
C ALA A 232 7.99 -7.67 -14.81
N ALA A 233 8.00 -7.02 -13.63
CA ALA A 233 7.57 -5.64 -13.47
C ALA A 233 8.37 -4.69 -14.37
N ARG A 234 9.70 -4.82 -14.40
CA ARG A 234 10.58 -4.05 -15.29
C ARG A 234 10.14 -4.16 -16.74
N GLN A 235 9.90 -5.37 -17.25
CA GLN A 235 9.47 -5.59 -18.63
C GLN A 235 8.16 -4.87 -18.94
N CYS A 236 7.20 -4.93 -18.00
CA CYS A 236 5.92 -4.25 -18.14
C CYS A 236 6.09 -2.72 -18.18
N PHE A 237 6.89 -2.14 -17.28
CA PHE A 237 7.14 -0.70 -17.25
C PHE A 237 7.94 -0.21 -18.46
N GLU A 238 8.92 -0.97 -18.93
CA GLU A 238 9.66 -0.66 -20.16
C GLU A 238 8.71 -0.65 -21.35
N ARG A 239 7.79 -1.62 -21.43
CA ARG A 239 6.79 -1.63 -22.51
C ARG A 239 5.84 -0.43 -22.42
N ALA A 240 5.38 -0.09 -21.22
CA ALA A 240 4.55 1.09 -20.99
C ALA A 240 5.23 2.39 -21.48
N THR A 241 6.52 2.58 -21.18
CA THR A 241 7.29 3.76 -21.58
C THR A 241 7.65 3.77 -23.07
N GLN A 242 7.83 2.60 -23.71
CA GLN A 242 7.97 2.49 -25.16
C GLN A 242 6.71 2.91 -25.90
N LEU A 243 5.53 2.51 -25.39
CA LEU A 243 4.23 2.84 -25.96
C LEU A 243 3.87 4.32 -25.73
N ASN A 244 4.21 4.85 -24.58
CA ASN A 244 3.99 6.24 -24.23
C ASN A 244 5.22 6.84 -23.52
N PRO A 245 6.16 7.45 -24.26
CA PRO A 245 7.36 8.07 -23.67
C PRO A 245 7.08 9.21 -22.68
N ARG A 246 5.86 9.79 -22.70
CA ARG A 246 5.42 10.82 -21.75
C ARG A 246 4.79 10.24 -20.49
N PHE A 247 4.76 8.92 -20.36
CA PHE A 247 4.19 8.25 -19.18
C PHE A 247 5.17 8.32 -18.00
N GLN A 248 5.11 9.39 -17.24
CA GLN A 248 6.03 9.72 -16.15
C GLN A 248 6.16 8.60 -15.10
N LEU A 249 5.04 8.04 -14.64
CA LEU A 249 5.05 6.95 -13.66
C LEU A 249 5.70 5.68 -14.20
N GLY A 250 5.56 5.39 -15.48
CA GLY A 250 6.23 4.26 -16.12
C GLY A 250 7.76 4.33 -15.99
N TRP A 251 8.35 5.50 -16.18
CA TRP A 251 9.78 5.71 -15.98
C TRP A 251 10.20 5.56 -14.51
N VAL A 252 9.44 6.15 -13.59
CA VAL A 252 9.71 6.08 -12.14
C VAL A 252 9.66 4.64 -11.66
N PHE A 253 8.61 3.89 -12.01
CA PHE A 253 8.44 2.51 -11.57
C PHE A 253 9.39 1.54 -12.27
N SER A 254 9.82 1.83 -13.51
CA SER A 254 10.93 1.13 -14.14
C SER A 254 12.21 1.24 -13.30
N ALA A 255 12.49 2.44 -12.78
CA ALA A 255 13.62 2.66 -11.88
C ALA A 255 13.45 1.93 -10.55
N VAL A 256 12.24 1.92 -9.95
CA VAL A 256 11.97 1.17 -8.72
C VAL A 256 12.26 -0.32 -8.91
N ALA A 257 11.81 -0.90 -10.03
CA ALA A 257 12.10 -2.31 -10.35
C ALA A 257 13.60 -2.56 -10.52
N LEU A 258 14.31 -1.66 -11.19
CA LEU A 258 15.76 -1.74 -11.35
C LEU A 258 16.53 -1.62 -10.02
N LEU A 259 16.08 -0.75 -9.10
CA LEU A 259 16.63 -0.67 -7.75
C LEU A 259 16.50 -1.99 -6.98
N GLN A 260 15.35 -2.64 -7.07
CA GLN A 260 15.14 -3.97 -6.45
C GLN A 260 16.00 -5.05 -7.08
N LEU A 261 16.37 -4.91 -8.36
CA LEU A 261 17.29 -5.80 -9.07
C LEU A 261 18.79 -5.46 -8.83
N GLY A 262 19.10 -4.41 -8.07
CA GLY A 262 20.47 -3.96 -7.84
C GLY A 262 21.12 -3.24 -9.05
N GLN A 263 20.32 -2.86 -10.04
CA GLN A 263 20.78 -2.22 -11.29
C GLN A 263 20.74 -0.69 -11.16
N TYR A 264 21.55 -0.16 -10.24
CA TYR A 264 21.47 1.23 -9.77
C TYR A 264 21.78 2.27 -10.87
N GLN A 265 22.79 2.01 -11.73
CA GLN A 265 23.15 2.92 -12.82
C GLN A 265 22.01 3.03 -13.85
N GLU A 266 21.38 1.89 -14.20
CA GLU A 266 20.26 1.88 -15.13
C GLU A 266 19.04 2.58 -14.52
N ALA A 267 18.81 2.42 -13.21
CA ALA A 267 17.76 3.13 -12.49
C ALA A 267 17.93 4.65 -12.59
N LEU A 268 19.16 5.17 -12.43
CA LEU A 268 19.44 6.61 -12.59
C LEU A 268 19.13 7.11 -14.01
N LEU A 269 19.36 6.31 -15.05
CA LEU A 269 18.99 6.67 -16.42
C LEU A 269 17.46 6.78 -16.58
N LYS A 270 16.70 5.82 -16.03
CA LYS A 270 15.23 5.88 -16.09
C LYS A 270 14.66 7.07 -15.30
N LEU A 271 15.27 7.41 -14.14
CA LEU A 271 14.87 8.56 -13.34
C LEU A 271 15.16 9.89 -14.06
N ARG A 272 16.23 9.97 -14.84
CA ARG A 272 16.49 11.11 -15.71
C ARG A 272 15.40 11.24 -16.78
N SER A 273 15.01 10.15 -17.44
CA SER A 273 13.90 10.15 -18.39
C SER A 273 12.56 10.57 -17.74
N ALA A 274 12.33 10.21 -16.47
CA ALA A 274 11.19 10.69 -15.71
C ALA A 274 11.23 12.23 -15.52
N GLU A 275 12.38 12.79 -15.15
CA GLU A 275 12.54 14.25 -15.02
C GLU A 275 12.36 14.97 -16.37
N GLU A 276 12.95 14.46 -17.44
CA GLU A 276 12.83 14.99 -18.80
C GLU A 276 11.39 14.95 -19.33
N SER A 277 10.61 13.92 -18.94
CA SER A 277 9.17 13.83 -19.23
C SER A 277 8.31 14.77 -18.38
N GLY A 278 8.91 15.53 -17.46
CA GLY A 278 8.27 16.53 -16.62
C GLY A 278 7.71 15.98 -15.30
N SER A 279 8.18 14.81 -14.83
CA SER A 279 7.73 14.25 -13.54
C SER A 279 8.06 15.19 -12.38
N LYS A 280 7.05 15.44 -11.55
CA LYS A 280 7.17 16.19 -10.30
C LYS A 280 7.10 15.29 -9.06
N SER A 281 7.06 13.98 -9.26
CA SER A 281 6.94 13.01 -8.18
C SER A 281 8.13 13.08 -7.22
N LEU A 282 7.87 13.10 -5.92
CA LEU A 282 8.90 13.02 -4.88
C LEU A 282 9.70 11.72 -5.00
N LEU A 283 9.05 10.65 -5.46
CA LEU A 283 9.66 9.33 -5.61
C LEU A 283 10.87 9.35 -6.56
N VAL A 284 10.91 10.27 -7.53
CA VAL A 284 12.10 10.46 -8.40
C VAL A 284 13.34 10.74 -7.55
N PHE A 285 13.25 11.71 -6.62
CA PHE A 285 14.39 12.09 -5.79
C PHE A 285 14.72 11.06 -4.73
N GLU A 286 13.71 10.40 -4.16
CA GLU A 286 13.93 9.30 -3.22
C GLU A 286 14.66 8.15 -3.91
N CYS A 287 14.22 7.72 -5.09
CA CYS A 287 14.86 6.65 -5.86
C CYS A 287 16.26 7.03 -6.38
N GLN A 288 16.49 8.29 -6.77
CA GLN A 288 17.83 8.77 -7.08
C GLN A 288 18.75 8.66 -5.85
N GLY A 289 18.25 9.07 -4.68
CA GLY A 289 18.97 8.92 -3.41
C GLY A 289 19.31 7.47 -3.09
N ASP A 290 18.33 6.56 -3.25
CA ASP A 290 18.51 5.13 -3.03
C ASP A 290 19.57 4.54 -4.00
N ALA A 291 19.55 4.93 -5.28
CA ALA A 291 20.55 4.50 -6.26
C ALA A 291 21.94 4.98 -5.87
N TYR A 292 22.13 6.28 -5.57
CA TYR A 292 23.42 6.83 -5.18
C TYR A 292 23.91 6.24 -3.86
N TYR A 293 23.03 6.02 -2.89
CA TYR A 293 23.39 5.40 -1.62
C TYR A 293 23.99 3.99 -1.84
N ASN A 294 23.35 3.18 -2.66
CA ASN A 294 23.82 1.83 -2.96
C ASN A 294 25.07 1.79 -3.84
N LEU A 295 25.31 2.85 -4.62
CA LEU A 295 26.58 3.05 -5.36
C LEU A 295 27.71 3.57 -4.47
N GLY A 296 27.44 3.93 -3.21
CA GLY A 296 28.43 4.49 -2.28
C GLY A 296 28.65 6.00 -2.43
N ASP A 297 27.90 6.68 -3.30
CA ASP A 297 27.93 8.15 -3.42
C ASP A 297 26.96 8.78 -2.42
N PHE A 298 27.38 8.78 -1.16
CA PHE A 298 26.53 9.25 -0.05
C PHE A 298 26.24 10.76 -0.11
N GLU A 299 27.12 11.55 -0.72
CA GLU A 299 26.90 12.99 -0.87
C GLU A 299 25.81 13.27 -1.92
N SER A 300 25.81 12.56 -3.04
CA SER A 300 24.74 12.66 -4.03
C SER A 300 23.42 12.11 -3.47
N ALA A 301 23.45 10.99 -2.74
CA ALA A 301 22.28 10.47 -2.04
C ALA A 301 21.67 11.51 -1.10
N ARG A 302 22.48 12.12 -0.25
CA ARG A 302 22.08 13.19 0.68
C ARG A 302 21.40 14.36 -0.07
N ARG A 303 22.02 14.82 -1.17
CA ARG A 303 21.41 15.91 -1.98
C ARG A 303 20.05 15.54 -2.54
N CYS A 304 19.89 14.31 -3.01
CA CYS A 304 18.62 13.83 -3.53
C CYS A 304 17.54 13.74 -2.44
N TYR A 305 17.86 13.16 -1.28
CA TYR A 305 16.92 13.10 -0.16
C TYR A 305 16.54 14.48 0.38
N ARG A 306 17.47 15.45 0.42
CA ARG A 306 17.16 16.85 0.78
C ARG A 306 16.22 17.52 -0.23
N ARG A 307 16.35 17.22 -1.53
CA ARG A 307 15.41 17.69 -2.54
C ARG A 307 14.01 17.08 -2.36
N ALA A 308 13.92 15.82 -1.96
CA ALA A 308 12.65 15.19 -1.60
C ALA A 308 12.02 15.86 -0.37
N GLU A 309 12.80 16.08 0.69
CA GLU A 309 12.36 16.77 1.92
C GLU A 309 11.79 18.16 1.62
N GLN A 310 12.50 18.99 0.85
CA GLN A 310 12.08 20.34 0.47
C GLN A 310 10.77 20.40 -0.33
N ARG A 311 10.38 19.30 -0.95
CA ARG A 311 9.12 19.20 -1.71
C ARG A 311 7.96 18.63 -0.91
N GLY A 312 8.07 18.57 0.38
CA GLY A 312 7.00 18.11 1.28
C GLY A 312 7.07 16.62 1.62
N GLY A 313 8.22 15.98 1.40
CA GLY A 313 8.46 14.58 1.73
C GLY A 313 8.93 14.34 3.18
N GLU A 314 8.49 15.13 4.16
CA GLU A 314 8.90 14.96 5.56
C GLU A 314 8.25 13.72 6.21
N THR A 315 8.85 12.55 6.00
CA THR A 315 8.43 11.26 6.55
C THR A 315 9.53 10.64 7.41
N ALA A 316 9.16 9.73 8.32
CA ALA A 316 10.12 8.96 9.10
C ALA A 316 11.07 8.13 8.20
N THR A 317 10.54 7.57 7.11
CA THR A 317 11.35 6.85 6.11
C THR A 317 12.39 7.75 5.44
N LEU A 318 12.02 8.98 5.05
CA LEU A 318 12.97 9.90 4.43
C LEU A 318 14.03 10.39 5.43
N ASP A 319 13.64 10.68 6.68
CA ASP A 319 14.58 10.97 7.76
C ASP A 319 15.56 9.83 7.99
N SER A 320 15.08 8.58 7.95
CA SER A 320 15.94 7.38 8.07
C SER A 320 16.93 7.26 6.92
N LYS A 321 16.48 7.42 5.68
CA LYS A 321 17.34 7.38 4.48
C LYS A 321 18.40 8.48 4.49
N LEU A 322 17.98 9.70 4.79
CA LEU A 322 18.87 10.86 4.90
C LEU A 322 19.90 10.66 6.01
N GLY A 323 19.45 10.22 7.19
CA GLY A 323 20.31 9.95 8.33
C GLY A 323 21.35 8.87 8.05
N LEU A 324 20.97 7.78 7.39
CA LEU A 324 21.92 6.73 6.97
C LEU A 324 22.93 7.25 5.95
N ALA A 325 22.49 8.04 4.96
CA ALA A 325 23.41 8.64 3.98
C ALA A 325 24.40 9.60 4.64
N GLU A 326 23.96 10.41 5.60
CA GLU A 326 24.83 11.34 6.35
C GLU A 326 25.84 10.60 7.24
N VAL A 327 25.41 9.55 7.96
CA VAL A 327 26.33 8.72 8.77
C VAL A 327 27.39 8.07 7.88
N ARG A 328 26.97 7.45 6.77
CA ARG A 328 27.88 6.77 5.83
C ARG A 328 28.79 7.76 5.10
N GLY A 329 28.34 9.00 4.89
CA GLY A 329 29.10 10.10 4.31
C GLY A 329 29.98 10.88 5.31
N GLY A 330 30.12 10.40 6.57
CA GLY A 330 30.95 10.98 7.59
C GLY A 330 30.33 12.12 8.43
N ARG A 331 29.08 12.51 8.16
CA ARG A 331 28.31 13.52 8.93
C ARG A 331 27.57 12.85 10.08
N VAL A 332 28.32 12.23 10.99
CA VAL A 332 27.76 11.32 11.99
C VAL A 332 26.75 12.00 12.90
N ALA A 333 27.05 13.21 13.39
CA ALA A 333 26.17 13.92 14.33
C ALA A 333 24.81 14.26 13.70
N ASP A 334 24.84 14.82 12.48
CA ASP A 334 23.62 15.20 11.73
C ASP A 334 22.80 13.95 11.40
N GLY A 335 23.46 12.90 10.90
CA GLY A 335 22.78 11.66 10.54
C GLY A 335 22.11 10.96 11.72
N LEU A 336 22.77 10.90 12.89
CA LEU A 336 22.15 10.36 14.12
C LEU A 336 20.98 11.22 14.61
N ALA A 337 21.04 12.55 14.41
CA ALA A 337 19.92 13.44 14.74
C ALA A 337 18.68 13.14 13.85
N HIS A 338 18.88 12.94 12.52
CA HIS A 338 17.82 12.54 11.61
C HIS A 338 17.22 11.19 11.96
N LEU A 339 18.05 10.19 12.28
CA LEU A 339 17.57 8.85 12.67
C LEU A 339 16.73 8.88 13.96
N ARG A 340 17.12 9.72 14.94
CA ARG A 340 16.30 9.92 16.15
C ARG A 340 15.01 10.67 15.85
N ARG A 341 15.03 11.64 14.95
CA ARG A 341 13.83 12.36 14.48
C ARG A 341 12.84 11.38 13.80
N ALA A 342 13.35 10.43 13.01
CA ALA A 342 12.53 9.37 12.41
C ALA A 342 11.79 8.55 13.46
N ILE A 343 12.47 8.12 14.54
CA ILE A 343 11.84 7.42 15.66
C ILE A 343 10.79 8.29 16.36
N ALA A 344 11.11 9.59 16.57
CA ALA A 344 10.17 10.51 17.21
C ALA A 344 8.90 10.76 16.38
N ARG A 345 9.01 10.73 15.04
CA ARG A 345 7.84 10.83 14.14
C ARG A 345 6.96 9.59 14.18
N GLU A 346 7.56 8.41 14.26
CA GLU A 346 6.85 7.12 14.22
C GLU A 346 7.40 6.14 15.28
N PRO A 347 7.12 6.39 16.56
CA PRO A 347 7.71 5.60 17.64
C PRO A 347 7.24 4.14 17.67
N GLN A 348 6.11 3.82 17.02
CA GLN A 348 5.58 2.45 16.93
C GLN A 348 5.97 1.74 15.62
N SER A 349 6.75 2.39 14.73
CA SER A 349 7.29 1.78 13.52
C SER A 349 8.66 1.17 13.77
N GLY A 350 8.87 -0.08 13.33
CA GLY A 350 10.15 -0.78 13.53
C GLY A 350 11.28 -0.29 12.62
N GLU A 351 10.97 0.28 11.45
CA GLU A 351 11.96 0.67 10.45
C GLU A 351 12.94 1.78 10.94
N PRO A 352 12.48 2.87 11.58
CA PRO A 352 13.38 3.89 12.11
C PRO A 352 14.38 3.35 13.15
N TYR A 353 13.95 2.44 14.03
CA TYR A 353 14.85 1.78 14.98
C TYR A 353 15.89 0.93 14.27
N ASP A 354 15.47 0.15 13.25
CA ASP A 354 16.39 -0.68 12.47
C ASP A 354 17.46 0.16 11.74
N SER A 355 17.07 1.34 11.26
CA SER A 355 17.97 2.28 10.64
C SER A 355 18.99 2.84 11.63
N LEU A 356 18.56 3.23 12.82
CA LEU A 356 19.45 3.72 13.88
C LEU A 356 20.38 2.60 14.41
N VAL A 357 19.85 1.39 14.61
CA VAL A 357 20.68 0.21 14.97
C VAL A 357 21.73 -0.06 13.90
N SER A 358 21.37 0.01 12.62
CA SER A 358 22.30 -0.20 11.51
C SER A 358 23.40 0.86 11.47
N ALA A 359 23.06 2.12 11.73
CA ALA A 359 24.03 3.21 11.84
C ALA A 359 25.01 2.98 13.00
N TYR A 360 24.51 2.62 14.19
CA TYR A 360 25.38 2.35 15.34
C TYR A 360 26.27 1.12 15.11
N VAL A 361 25.75 0.05 14.53
CA VAL A 361 26.54 -1.16 14.17
C VAL A 361 27.67 -0.78 13.19
N TRP A 362 27.36 0.05 12.17
CA TRP A 362 28.36 0.51 11.22
C TRP A 362 29.45 1.37 11.87
N LEU A 363 29.08 2.21 12.85
CA LEU A 363 30.00 3.03 13.63
C LEU A 363 30.82 2.24 14.68
N GLY A 364 30.55 0.94 14.86
CA GLY A 364 31.15 0.13 15.94
C GLY A 364 30.57 0.41 17.33
N ARG A 365 29.51 1.23 17.44
CA ARG A 365 28.86 1.64 18.68
C ARG A 365 27.85 0.59 19.12
N LEU A 366 28.36 -0.62 19.47
CA LEU A 366 27.51 -1.79 19.69
C LEU A 366 26.59 -1.67 20.91
N GLU A 367 26.99 -0.92 21.96
CA GLU A 367 26.17 -0.73 23.16
C GLU A 367 24.93 0.10 22.86
N GLU A 368 25.09 1.19 22.09
CA GLU A 368 23.96 2.02 21.64
C GLU A 368 23.09 1.26 20.63
N ALA A 369 23.67 0.42 19.79
CA ALA A 369 22.92 -0.45 18.89
C ALA A 369 22.04 -1.45 19.67
N ALA A 370 22.58 -2.07 20.72
CA ALA A 370 21.87 -3.00 21.56
C ALA A 370 20.73 -2.31 22.32
N SER A 371 21.02 -1.16 22.94
CA SER A 371 20.02 -0.37 23.67
C SER A 371 18.88 0.09 22.75
N THR A 372 19.19 0.48 21.50
CA THR A 372 18.17 0.86 20.51
C THR A 372 17.32 -0.33 20.06
N ALA A 373 17.96 -1.50 19.86
CA ALA A 373 17.22 -2.73 19.50
C ALA A 373 16.31 -3.22 20.64
N GLU A 374 16.72 -3.06 21.89
CA GLU A 374 15.90 -3.35 23.07
C GLU A 374 14.75 -2.35 23.22
N ALA A 375 14.96 -1.05 23.01
CA ALA A 375 13.91 -0.04 23.00
C ALA A 375 12.83 -0.32 21.93
N LYS A 376 13.21 -0.87 20.79
CA LYS A 376 12.26 -1.33 19.75
C LYS A 376 11.31 -2.41 20.29
N LEU A 377 11.80 -3.35 21.11
CA LEU A 377 10.98 -4.43 21.68
C LEU A 377 9.88 -3.92 22.63
N GLU A 378 10.08 -2.73 23.20
CA GLU A 378 9.10 -2.11 24.11
C GLU A 378 8.10 -1.21 23.35
N ALA A 379 8.53 -0.63 22.24
CA ALA A 379 7.76 0.37 21.52
C ALA A 379 6.91 -0.20 20.36
N VAL A 380 7.36 -1.32 19.77
CA VAL A 380 6.78 -1.92 18.56
C VAL A 380 6.20 -3.28 18.87
N GLU A 381 5.09 -3.64 18.22
CA GLU A 381 4.48 -4.97 18.35
C GLU A 381 5.53 -6.07 18.17
N PRO A 382 5.68 -6.97 19.18
CA PRO A 382 6.78 -7.93 19.20
C PRO A 382 6.76 -8.89 18.00
N GLN A 383 7.95 -9.18 17.48
CA GLN A 383 8.15 -10.18 16.42
C GLN A 383 9.42 -11.00 16.72
N PRO A 384 9.50 -12.28 16.34
CA PRO A 384 10.65 -13.14 16.63
C PRO A 384 12.00 -12.56 16.19
N GLN A 385 12.03 -11.93 15.02
CA GLN A 385 13.26 -11.35 14.45
C GLN A 385 13.80 -10.17 15.26
N PHE A 386 12.96 -9.45 16.01
CA PHE A 386 13.42 -8.33 16.82
C PHE A 386 14.23 -8.83 18.01
N PHE A 387 13.78 -9.90 18.67
CA PHE A 387 14.52 -10.58 19.75
C PHE A 387 15.84 -11.14 19.26
N LEU A 388 15.83 -11.81 18.08
CA LEU A 388 17.05 -12.31 17.45
C LEU A 388 18.08 -11.20 17.20
N ARG A 389 17.64 -10.06 16.66
CA ARG A 389 18.53 -8.94 16.36
C ARG A 389 19.15 -8.36 17.63
N ALA A 390 18.34 -8.10 18.67
CA ALA A 390 18.81 -7.61 19.95
C ALA A 390 19.79 -8.59 20.60
N ALA A 391 19.43 -9.88 20.65
CA ALA A 391 20.28 -10.95 21.21
C ALA A 391 21.59 -11.08 20.44
N SER A 392 21.58 -11.01 19.12
CA SER A 392 22.81 -11.10 18.31
C SER A 392 23.78 -9.95 18.55
N ILE A 393 23.28 -8.73 18.80
CA ILE A 393 24.12 -7.58 19.12
C ILE A 393 24.71 -7.74 20.54
N ARG A 394 23.93 -8.19 21.53
CA ARG A 394 24.42 -8.48 22.88
C ARG A 394 25.45 -9.60 22.88
N ALA A 395 25.25 -10.65 22.08
CA ALA A 395 26.25 -11.71 21.93
C ALA A 395 27.59 -11.19 21.37
N ARG A 396 27.59 -10.23 20.43
CA ARG A 396 28.79 -9.57 19.93
C ARG A 396 29.52 -8.74 21.01
N LEU A 397 28.78 -8.22 21.99
CA LEU A 397 29.30 -7.55 23.17
C LEU A 397 29.78 -8.54 24.27
N GLN A 398 29.63 -9.84 24.02
CA GLN A 398 29.90 -10.90 25.00
C GLN A 398 28.99 -10.83 26.25
N ASP A 399 27.88 -10.13 26.19
CA ASP A 399 26.86 -10.04 27.24
C ASP A 399 25.90 -11.23 27.13
N PHE A 400 26.40 -12.40 27.52
CA PHE A 400 25.66 -13.66 27.37
C PHE A 400 24.44 -13.73 28.29
N ASP A 401 24.46 -13.06 29.45
CA ASP A 401 23.33 -13.01 30.37
C ASP A 401 22.13 -12.28 29.75
N ARG A 402 22.35 -11.10 29.12
CA ARG A 402 21.28 -10.40 28.43
C ARG A 402 20.88 -11.12 27.15
N THR A 403 21.84 -11.73 26.43
CA THR A 403 21.53 -12.56 25.25
C THR A 403 20.56 -13.67 25.60
N THR A 404 20.83 -14.43 26.69
CA THR A 404 19.97 -15.51 27.17
C THR A 404 18.57 -15.00 27.52
N ARG A 405 18.49 -13.92 28.29
CA ARG A 405 17.19 -13.33 28.68
C ARG A 405 16.35 -12.88 27.48
N LEU A 406 16.98 -12.26 26.46
CA LEU A 406 16.29 -11.84 25.25
C LEU A 406 15.74 -13.02 24.45
N LEU A 407 16.54 -14.10 24.29
CA LEU A 407 16.09 -15.30 23.61
C LEU A 407 14.96 -15.99 24.37
N GLN A 408 15.06 -16.09 25.71
CA GLN A 408 14.00 -16.67 26.57
C GLN A 408 12.70 -15.87 26.45
N LYS A 409 12.75 -14.54 26.59
CA LYS A 409 11.57 -13.67 26.43
C LYS A 409 10.95 -13.80 25.02
N GLY A 410 11.78 -13.91 23.98
CA GLY A 410 11.30 -14.17 22.62
C GLY A 410 10.60 -15.52 22.49
N LEU A 411 11.12 -16.58 23.12
CA LEU A 411 10.52 -17.92 23.11
C LEU A 411 9.28 -18.05 23.99
N GLU A 412 9.17 -17.26 25.05
CA GLU A 412 7.91 -17.15 25.83
C GLU A 412 6.76 -16.65 24.99
N LEU A 413 7.02 -15.64 24.14
CA LEU A 413 6.02 -15.06 23.23
C LEU A 413 5.83 -15.89 21.95
N PHE A 414 6.89 -16.53 21.47
CA PHE A 414 6.92 -17.27 20.20
C PHE A 414 7.56 -18.66 20.38
N PRO A 415 6.90 -19.61 21.08
CA PRO A 415 7.52 -20.88 21.47
C PRO A 415 8.01 -21.76 20.31
N GLN A 416 7.42 -21.57 19.11
CA GLN A 416 7.73 -22.37 17.93
C GLN A 416 8.58 -21.61 16.90
N ALA A 417 9.17 -20.45 17.25
CA ALA A 417 9.99 -19.68 16.31
C ALA A 417 11.33 -20.40 16.00
N PRO A 418 11.53 -20.97 14.80
CA PRO A 418 12.66 -21.85 14.52
C PRO A 418 14.01 -21.19 14.74
N LYS A 419 14.17 -19.95 14.32
CA LYS A 419 15.42 -19.19 14.45
C LYS A 419 15.76 -18.81 15.88
N LEU A 420 14.75 -18.59 16.76
CA LEU A 420 14.98 -18.35 18.18
C LEU A 420 15.46 -19.63 18.88
N LEU A 421 14.85 -20.77 18.55
CA LEU A 421 15.26 -22.09 19.08
C LEU A 421 16.66 -22.45 18.62
N GLU A 422 17.02 -22.17 17.38
CA GLU A 422 18.37 -22.38 16.85
C GLU A 422 19.39 -21.51 17.58
N ALA A 423 19.14 -20.20 17.70
CA ALA A 423 20.02 -19.27 18.41
C ALA A 423 20.21 -19.65 19.89
N GLN A 424 19.16 -20.15 20.57
CA GLN A 424 19.27 -20.63 21.94
C GLN A 424 20.18 -21.86 22.02
N ARG A 425 20.02 -22.84 21.12
CA ARG A 425 20.87 -24.05 21.10
C ARG A 425 22.34 -23.72 20.84
N GLU A 426 22.61 -22.79 19.92
CA GLU A 426 23.96 -22.33 19.64
C GLU A 426 24.61 -21.65 20.86
N LEU A 427 23.84 -20.86 21.61
CA LEU A 427 24.30 -20.20 22.82
C LEU A 427 24.59 -21.22 23.92
N GLU A 428 23.71 -22.19 24.14
CA GLU A 428 23.89 -23.27 25.11
C GLU A 428 25.12 -24.14 24.81
N ALA A 429 25.34 -24.45 23.53
CA ALA A 429 26.52 -25.20 23.07
C ALA A 429 27.83 -24.43 23.33
N LYS A 430 27.85 -23.11 23.06
CA LYS A 430 29.02 -22.25 23.31
C LYS A 430 29.31 -22.03 24.80
N ALA A 431 28.26 -22.05 25.63
CA ALA A 431 28.37 -21.87 27.08
C ALA A 431 28.72 -23.20 27.81
N GLY A 432 28.86 -24.32 27.12
CA GLY A 432 29.12 -25.63 27.71
C GLY A 432 27.96 -26.17 28.56
N ILE A 433 26.77 -25.60 28.44
CA ILE A 433 25.58 -26.00 29.20
C ILE A 433 24.79 -27.02 28.37
N THR A 434 25.22 -28.28 28.40
CA THR A 434 24.40 -29.40 27.94
C THR A 434 23.29 -29.65 28.95
N LYS A 435 22.09 -29.14 28.74
CA LYS A 435 20.91 -29.60 29.46
C LYS A 435 20.61 -31.03 29.03
N VAL A 436 20.93 -32.00 29.89
CA VAL A 436 20.41 -33.38 29.82
C VAL A 436 18.88 -33.30 29.77
N PRO A 437 18.17 -33.93 28.82
CA PRO A 437 16.72 -33.93 28.82
C PRO A 437 16.25 -34.61 30.12
N LYS A 438 15.41 -33.93 30.91
CA LYS A 438 14.67 -34.59 31.99
C LYS A 438 13.83 -35.69 31.35
N SER A 439 14.27 -36.92 31.50
CA SER A 439 13.50 -38.12 31.21
C SER A 439 12.15 -38.00 31.89
N LEU A 440 11.07 -38.10 31.14
CA LEU A 440 9.72 -38.32 31.61
C LEU A 440 9.76 -39.57 32.53
N GLY A 441 9.64 -39.37 33.84
CA GLY A 441 9.46 -40.43 34.79
C GLY A 441 8.19 -41.20 34.47
N THR A 442 8.33 -42.45 34.11
CA THR A 442 7.25 -43.42 34.08
C THR A 442 6.60 -43.52 35.46
N PRO A 443 5.26 -43.45 35.57
CA PRO A 443 4.61 -43.80 36.85
C PRO A 443 4.72 -45.29 37.06
N ILE A 444 5.34 -45.68 38.18
CA ILE A 444 5.32 -47.05 38.68
C ILE A 444 3.90 -47.33 39.21
N ALA A 445 3.28 -48.34 38.60
CA ALA A 445 2.04 -48.93 39.08
C ALA A 445 2.30 -49.68 40.40
N THR A 446 1.50 -49.43 41.40
CA THR A 446 1.01 -50.36 42.40
C THR A 446 -0.41 -50.04 42.78
#